data_aced1856bf42d79ace7efd8a9631be55
#
_entry.id   aced1856bf42d79ace7efd8a9631be55
#
_cell.length_a   1.000
_cell.length_b   1.000
_cell.length_c   1.000
_cell.angle_alpha   90.00
_cell.angle_beta   90.00
_cell.angle_gamma   90.00
#
_symmetry.space_group_name_H-M   'P 1'
#
loop_
_entity.id
_entity.type
_entity.pdbx_description
1 polymer ?
#
loop_
_entity_poly.entity_id
_entity_poly.type
_entity_poly.pdbx_seq_one_letter_code
_entity_poly.pdbx_strand_id
1 'polypeptide(L)'
;MAIVDGGTSYKYGAYLSDKSDVSTIAAFDVFRVEGESLSGRKIRCFRTDHAYESSAWHDYCQNHGIAHEFTVPYSSAQNGLAEQAIRTTIDDVRTLLHDSGLGHSYWVEAASYSVFTRNLIPSC
;
A
#
# COMPACT_ATOMS: atom_id res chain seq x y z
N MET A 1 4.33 0.66 4.35
CA MET A 1 3.27 -0.21 3.81
C MET A 1 2.76 0.37 2.51
N ALA A 2 2.71 -0.41 1.46
CA ALA A 2 2.13 0.00 0.19
C ALA A 2 0.93 -0.89 -0.15
N ILE A 3 -0.17 -0.27 -0.54
CA ILE A 3 -1.41 -0.96 -0.93
C ILE A 3 -1.74 -0.54 -2.36
N VAL A 4 -2.11 -1.49 -3.20
CA VAL A 4 -2.54 -1.24 -4.58
C VAL A 4 -3.91 -1.90 -4.78
N ASP A 5 -4.86 -1.13 -5.27
CA ASP A 5 -6.15 -1.66 -5.70
C ASP A 5 -6.01 -2.36 -7.06
N GLY A 6 -6.33 -3.65 -7.09
CA GLY A 6 -6.18 -4.46 -8.30
C GLY A 6 -7.12 -4.09 -9.45
N GLY A 7 -8.22 -3.42 -9.15
CA GLY A 7 -9.20 -3.00 -10.15
C GLY A 7 -8.91 -1.65 -10.79
N THR A 8 -8.50 -0.68 -9.99
CA THR A 8 -8.28 0.70 -10.43
C THR A 8 -6.82 1.09 -10.54
N SER A 9 -5.91 0.24 -10.03
CA SER A 9 -4.48 0.55 -9.86
C SER A 9 -4.19 1.73 -8.93
N TYR A 10 -5.18 2.17 -8.14
CA TYR A 10 -4.99 3.21 -7.13
C TYR A 10 -3.97 2.75 -6.09
N LYS A 11 -3.05 3.64 -5.75
CA LYS A 11 -1.95 3.37 -4.83
C LYS A 11 -2.15 4.15 -3.55
N TYR A 12 -1.87 3.49 -2.44
CA TYR A 12 -1.85 4.09 -1.11
C TYR A 12 -0.55 3.74 -0.40
N GLY A 13 0.09 4.75 0.17
CA GLY A 13 1.32 4.59 0.94
C GLY A 13 1.10 4.98 2.39
N ALA A 14 1.45 4.10 3.32
CA ALA A 14 1.53 4.41 4.74
C ALA A 14 2.98 4.31 5.20
N TYR A 15 3.45 5.38 5.84
CA TYR A 15 4.84 5.51 6.30
C TYR A 15 4.85 5.26 7.81
N LEU A 16 5.26 4.06 8.19
CA LEU A 16 5.18 3.57 9.55
C LEU A 16 6.56 3.62 10.22
N SER A 17 6.57 3.96 11.51
CA SER A 17 7.79 3.93 12.31
C SER A 17 8.24 2.51 12.68
N ASP A 18 7.29 1.57 12.68
CA ASP A 18 7.53 0.15 12.95
C ASP A 18 6.67 -0.74 12.04
N LYS A 19 6.93 -2.05 12.08
CA LYS A 19 6.18 -3.06 11.33
C LYS A 19 5.30 -3.92 12.23
N SER A 20 4.91 -3.40 13.40
CA SER A 20 4.02 -4.13 14.30
C SER A 20 2.64 -4.34 13.66
N ASP A 21 1.95 -5.40 14.09
CA ASP A 21 0.58 -5.66 13.63
C ASP A 21 -0.35 -4.51 13.98
N VAL A 22 -0.17 -3.88 15.14
CA VAL A 22 -0.98 -2.74 15.58
C VAL A 22 -0.84 -1.57 14.60
N SER A 23 0.38 -1.19 14.25
CA SER A 23 0.64 -0.07 13.34
C SER A 23 0.17 -0.37 11.92
N THR A 24 0.42 -1.58 11.42
CA THR A 24 0.03 -1.97 10.06
C THR A 24 -1.47 -2.13 9.91
N ILE A 25 -2.16 -2.71 10.90
CA ILE A 25 -3.63 -2.82 10.90
C ILE A 25 -4.27 -1.45 10.99
N ALA A 26 -3.76 -0.54 11.85
CA ALA A 26 -4.27 0.82 11.95
C ALA A 26 -4.15 1.57 10.61
N ALA A 27 -3.03 1.45 9.92
CA ALA A 27 -2.82 2.06 8.60
C ALA A 27 -3.76 1.46 7.54
N PHE A 28 -3.95 0.15 7.55
CA PHE A 28 -4.89 -0.51 6.64
C PHE A 28 -6.34 -0.12 6.93
N ASP A 29 -6.70 0.05 8.20
CA ASP A 29 -8.06 0.46 8.58
C ASP A 29 -8.38 1.87 8.09
N VAL A 30 -7.44 2.81 8.16
CA VAL A 30 -7.59 4.15 7.56
C VAL A 30 -7.84 4.04 6.06
N PHE A 31 -7.02 3.27 5.35
CA PHE A 31 -7.20 3.04 3.91
C PHE A 31 -8.57 2.42 3.60
N ARG A 32 -8.98 1.41 4.39
CA ARG A 32 -10.27 0.75 4.22
C ARG A 32 -11.43 1.74 4.38
N VAL A 33 -11.45 2.49 5.47
CA VAL A 33 -12.53 3.45 5.77
C VAL A 33 -12.63 4.53 4.70
N GLU A 34 -11.50 5.11 4.32
CA GLU A 34 -11.47 6.15 3.27
C GLU A 34 -11.86 5.58 1.90
N GLY A 35 -11.28 4.46 1.52
CA GLY A 35 -11.53 3.83 0.23
C GLY A 35 -12.98 3.36 0.08
N GLU A 36 -13.56 2.76 1.13
CA GLU A 36 -14.95 2.34 1.14
C GLU A 36 -15.92 3.53 1.11
N SER A 37 -15.59 4.61 1.83
CA SER A 37 -16.40 5.84 1.85
C SER A 37 -16.42 6.53 0.48
N LEU A 38 -15.27 6.64 -0.17
CA LEU A 38 -15.14 7.31 -1.48
C LEU A 38 -15.72 6.49 -2.64
N SER A 39 -15.54 5.18 -2.60
CA SER A 39 -15.97 4.29 -3.70
C SER A 39 -17.40 3.79 -3.56
N GLY A 40 -17.98 3.83 -2.36
CA GLY A 40 -19.23 3.17 -2.03
C GLY A 40 -19.17 1.64 -2.07
N ARG A 41 -17.96 1.07 -2.16
CA ARG A 41 -17.73 -0.38 -2.24
C ARG A 41 -16.94 -0.85 -1.05
N LYS A 42 -17.19 -2.10 -0.61
CA LYS A 42 -16.42 -2.73 0.47
C LYS A 42 -15.24 -3.52 -0.07
N ILE A 43 -14.14 -3.49 0.67
CA ILE A 43 -13.01 -4.39 0.41
C ILE A 43 -13.43 -5.81 0.75
N ARG A 44 -13.32 -6.72 -0.20
CA ARG A 44 -13.70 -8.13 -0.03
C ARG A 44 -12.52 -9.07 0.07
N CYS A 45 -11.39 -8.69 -0.48
CA CYS A 45 -10.20 -9.51 -0.52
C CYS A 45 -8.97 -8.64 -0.26
N PHE A 46 -8.07 -9.16 0.56
CA PHE A 46 -6.77 -8.55 0.84
C PHE A 46 -5.69 -9.60 0.61
N ARG A 47 -4.79 -9.33 -0.33
CA ARG A 47 -3.70 -10.25 -0.68
C ARG A 47 -2.38 -9.71 -0.18
N THR A 48 -1.66 -10.55 0.55
CA THR A 48 -0.36 -10.21 1.14
C THR A 48 0.64 -11.35 0.97
N ASP A 49 1.90 -11.04 1.29
CA ASP A 49 2.88 -12.06 1.59
C ASP A 49 2.71 -12.60 3.03
N HIS A 50 3.52 -13.59 3.42
CA HIS A 50 3.46 -14.18 4.75
C HIS A 50 3.92 -13.26 5.89
N ALA A 51 4.41 -12.05 5.59
CA ALA A 51 4.80 -11.08 6.63
C ALA A 51 3.61 -10.59 7.47
N TYR A 52 2.39 -10.74 6.95
CA TYR A 52 1.13 -10.37 7.61
C TYR A 52 0.32 -11.59 8.10
N GLU A 53 0.98 -12.75 8.23
CA GLU A 53 0.38 -13.98 8.74
C GLU A 53 0.43 -14.01 10.26
N SER A 54 -0.50 -13.30 10.90
CA SER A 54 -0.65 -13.28 12.35
C SER A 54 -2.10 -13.44 12.75
N SER A 55 -2.33 -13.85 14.01
CA SER A 55 -3.67 -13.95 14.57
C SER A 55 -4.40 -12.59 14.56
N ALA A 56 -3.69 -11.49 14.82
CA ALA A 56 -4.26 -10.16 14.82
C ALA A 56 -4.79 -9.76 13.43
N TRP A 57 -4.05 -10.04 12.36
CA TRP A 57 -4.50 -9.83 10.99
C TRP A 57 -5.66 -10.75 10.61
N HIS A 58 -5.60 -12.01 11.03
CA HIS A 58 -6.69 -12.96 10.79
C HIS A 58 -7.99 -12.48 11.44
N ASP A 59 -7.94 -12.11 12.72
CA ASP A 59 -9.10 -11.62 13.46
C ASP A 59 -9.65 -10.32 12.86
N TYR A 60 -8.77 -9.39 12.47
CA TYR A 60 -9.18 -8.15 11.81
C TYR A 60 -9.94 -8.43 10.51
N CYS A 61 -9.39 -9.25 9.63
CA CYS A 61 -10.02 -9.59 8.36
C CYS A 61 -11.35 -10.31 8.56
N GLN A 62 -11.41 -11.26 9.51
CA GLN A 62 -12.62 -11.98 9.84
C GLN A 62 -13.73 -11.04 10.36
N ASN A 63 -13.39 -10.11 11.25
CA ASN A 63 -14.35 -9.16 11.82
C ASN A 63 -14.93 -8.20 10.78
N HIS A 64 -14.20 -7.92 9.70
CA HIS A 64 -14.64 -7.03 8.62
C HIS A 64 -15.15 -7.79 7.37
N GLY A 65 -15.20 -9.12 7.42
CA GLY A 65 -15.66 -9.92 6.28
C GLY A 65 -14.72 -9.85 5.06
N ILE A 66 -13.43 -9.68 5.30
CA ILE A 66 -12.39 -9.59 4.26
C ILE A 66 -11.72 -10.95 4.12
N ALA A 67 -11.69 -11.50 2.91
CA ALA A 67 -10.89 -12.68 2.62
C ALA A 67 -9.40 -12.31 2.61
N HIS A 68 -8.62 -12.92 3.49
CA HIS A 68 -7.18 -12.75 3.53
C HIS A 68 -6.52 -13.85 2.73
N GLU A 69 -5.87 -13.50 1.63
CA GLU A 69 -5.17 -14.42 0.74
C GLU A 69 -3.67 -14.21 0.85
N PHE A 70 -2.92 -15.31 0.83
CA PHE A 70 -1.46 -15.26 0.83
C PHE A 70 -0.92 -15.58 -0.56
N THR A 71 0.11 -14.83 -0.96
CA THR A 71 0.83 -15.14 -2.20
C THR A 71 1.66 -16.40 -2.03
N VAL A 72 1.63 -17.27 -3.03
CA VAL A 72 2.46 -18.48 -3.03
C VAL A 72 3.94 -18.08 -3.11
N PRO A 73 4.82 -18.66 -2.28
CA PRO A 73 6.25 -18.44 -2.39
C PRO A 73 6.73 -18.65 -3.83
N TYR A 74 7.58 -17.76 -4.32
CA TYR A 74 8.10 -17.74 -5.70
C TYR A 74 7.11 -17.38 -6.82
N SER A 75 5.89 -16.95 -6.49
CA SER A 75 4.94 -16.45 -7.49
C SER A 75 5.05 -14.92 -7.63
N SER A 76 6.09 -14.44 -8.32
CA SER A 76 6.32 -13.00 -8.55
C SER A 76 5.16 -12.29 -9.25
N ALA A 77 4.37 -13.02 -10.04
CA ALA A 77 3.23 -12.45 -10.75
C ALA A 77 2.07 -12.02 -9.84
N GLN A 78 1.91 -12.66 -8.66
CA GLN A 78 0.79 -12.39 -7.76
C GLN A 78 0.98 -11.15 -6.88
N ASN A 79 2.23 -10.78 -6.59
CA ASN A 79 2.57 -9.61 -5.79
C ASN A 79 3.26 -8.50 -6.60
N GLY A 80 3.39 -8.72 -7.91
CA GLY A 80 4.14 -7.84 -8.81
C GLY A 80 3.64 -6.40 -8.85
N LEU A 81 2.33 -6.17 -8.68
CA LEU A 81 1.75 -4.81 -8.66
C LEU A 81 2.26 -4.00 -7.46
N ALA A 82 2.27 -4.59 -6.26
CA ALA A 82 2.76 -3.91 -5.07
C ALA A 82 4.27 -3.71 -5.11
N GLU A 83 5.02 -4.71 -5.55
CA GLU A 83 6.49 -4.62 -5.72
C GLU A 83 6.86 -3.55 -6.75
N GLN A 84 6.17 -3.50 -7.87
CA GLN A 84 6.38 -2.47 -8.90
C GLN A 84 6.03 -1.08 -8.38
N ALA A 85 4.93 -0.94 -7.62
CA ALA A 85 4.55 0.34 -7.02
C ALA A 85 5.63 0.84 -6.05
N ILE A 86 6.17 -0.03 -5.19
CA ILE A 86 7.25 0.31 -4.26
C ILE A 86 8.51 0.74 -5.04
N ARG A 87 8.94 -0.04 -6.02
CA ARG A 87 10.11 0.26 -6.84
C ARG A 87 9.98 1.62 -7.53
N THR A 88 8.85 1.85 -8.18
CA THR A 88 8.56 3.10 -8.88
C THR A 88 8.56 4.29 -7.92
N THR A 89 7.95 4.14 -6.74
CA THR A 89 7.94 5.22 -5.73
C THR A 89 9.36 5.53 -5.23
N ILE A 90 10.18 4.52 -5.01
CA ILE A 90 11.59 4.73 -4.59
C ILE A 90 12.37 5.47 -5.67
N ASP A 91 12.20 5.13 -6.93
CA ASP A 91 12.90 5.81 -8.04
C ASP A 91 12.42 7.26 -8.19
N ASP A 92 11.13 7.52 -8.05
CA ASP A 92 10.58 8.87 -8.02
C ASP A 92 11.13 9.70 -6.86
N VAL A 93 11.19 9.13 -5.66
CA VAL A 93 11.75 9.80 -4.47
C VAL A 93 13.19 10.23 -4.71
N ARG A 94 14.00 9.34 -5.26
CA ARG A 94 15.41 9.64 -5.59
C ARG A 94 15.51 10.80 -6.58
N THR A 95 14.70 10.77 -7.63
CA THR A 95 14.67 11.84 -8.65
C THR A 95 14.21 13.15 -8.06
N LEU A 96 13.10 13.15 -7.32
CA LEU A 96 12.54 14.36 -6.71
C LEU A 96 13.50 15.02 -5.72
N LEU A 97 14.15 14.22 -4.86
CA LEU A 97 15.14 14.76 -3.91
C LEU A 97 16.39 15.28 -4.60
N HIS A 98 16.85 14.60 -5.65
CA HIS A 98 17.98 15.07 -6.43
C HIS A 98 17.69 16.40 -7.13
N ASP A 99 16.56 16.50 -7.84
CA ASP A 99 16.20 17.66 -8.63
C ASP A 99 15.84 18.88 -7.77
N SER A 100 15.22 18.65 -6.60
CA SER A 100 14.87 19.72 -5.67
C SER A 100 16.05 20.24 -4.85
N GLY A 101 17.13 19.47 -4.74
CA GLY A 101 18.25 19.77 -3.84
C GLY A 101 17.92 19.60 -2.35
N LEU A 102 16.77 19.02 -2.02
CA LEU A 102 16.37 18.77 -0.64
C LEU A 102 17.12 17.55 -0.06
N GLY A 103 17.34 17.60 1.25
CA GLY A 103 18.00 16.50 1.97
C GLY A 103 17.14 15.23 2.03
N HIS A 104 17.79 14.10 2.31
CA HIS A 104 17.10 12.79 2.41
C HIS A 104 16.02 12.71 3.49
N SER A 105 16.01 13.61 4.47
CA SER A 105 14.97 13.69 5.51
C SER A 105 13.56 13.93 4.94
N TYR A 106 13.46 14.51 3.73
CA TYR A 106 12.19 14.78 3.04
C TYR A 106 11.67 13.61 2.19
N TRP A 107 12.16 12.40 2.43
CA TRP A 107 11.77 11.23 1.62
C TRP A 107 10.27 10.89 1.74
N VAL A 108 9.65 11.12 2.91
CA VAL A 108 8.22 10.85 3.15
C VAL A 108 7.35 11.78 2.29
N GLU A 109 7.69 13.08 2.26
CA GLU A 109 7.01 14.07 1.46
C GLU A 109 7.16 13.78 -0.03
N ALA A 110 8.37 13.42 -0.47
CA ALA A 110 8.63 13.03 -1.84
C ALA A 110 7.86 11.76 -2.25
N ALA A 111 7.79 10.76 -1.38
CA ALA A 111 7.01 9.55 -1.61
C ALA A 111 5.50 9.83 -1.67
N SER A 112 4.99 10.66 -0.77
CA SER A 112 3.58 11.07 -0.76
C SER A 112 3.23 11.83 -2.04
N TYR A 113 4.10 12.72 -2.50
CA TYR A 113 3.91 13.44 -3.75
C TYR A 113 3.92 12.51 -4.97
N SER A 114 4.83 11.53 -5.01
CA SER A 114 4.89 10.53 -6.08
C SER A 114 3.58 9.72 -6.14
N VAL A 115 3.12 9.19 -5.02
CA VAL A 115 1.88 8.41 -4.96
C VAL A 115 0.68 9.25 -5.40
N PHE A 116 0.58 10.49 -4.90
CA PHE A 116 -0.49 11.41 -5.25
C PHE A 116 -0.52 11.70 -6.76
N THR A 117 0.60 12.10 -7.34
CA THR A 117 0.66 12.46 -8.76
C THR A 117 0.39 11.26 -9.67
N ARG A 118 0.87 10.07 -9.30
CA ARG A 118 0.60 8.85 -10.07
C ARG A 118 -0.86 8.42 -10.02
N ASN A 119 -1.56 8.69 -8.93
CA ASN A 119 -3.00 8.43 -8.85
C ASN A 119 -3.84 9.40 -9.68
N LEU A 120 -3.29 10.56 -10.07
CA LEU A 120 -3.95 11.52 -10.98
C LEU A 120 -3.80 11.11 -12.46
N ILE A 121 -2.84 10.24 -12.78
CA ILE A 121 -2.60 9.78 -14.15
C ILE A 121 -3.51 8.57 -14.43
N PRO A 122 -4.39 8.62 -15.45
CA PRO A 122 -5.22 7.47 -15.80
C PRO A 122 -4.37 6.25 -16.11
N SER A 123 -4.74 5.09 -15.55
CA SER A 123 -4.13 3.81 -15.92
C SER A 123 -4.65 3.39 -17.28
N CYS A 124 -3.75 3.16 -18.18
CA CYS A 124 -4.09 2.56 -19.47
C CYS A 124 -4.29 1.06 -19.34
#